data_e308bf83454a3445dd387bf561523667
#
_entry.id   e308bf83454a3445dd387bf561523667
#
_cell.length_a   1.000
_cell.length_b   1.000
_cell.length_c   1.000
_cell.angle_alpha   90.00
_cell.angle_beta   90.00
_cell.angle_gamma   90.00
#
_symmetry.space_group_name_H-M   'P 1'
#
loop_
_entity.id
_entity.type
_entity.pdbx_description
1 polymer ?
#
loop_
_entity_poly.entity_id
_entity_poly.type
_entity_poly.pdbx_seq_one_letter_code
_entity_poly.pdbx_strand_id
1 'polypeptide(L)'
;MICTLDVLTATPYLHDTLKTIADTAEQDKIFTLLESYIIRRQICNKVIKNYSDLFTESLIGQQILTYDALVEYLSNKKPYESLHMPYDAEIEDGFAGNSNLTAEKARGILYLLESKLREVAGSQTVLHPFTKYTLEHLMPQKWEDNWEIPSDLNEVEEFEFKNNRNKVIATLGNMAIITQGLNSKASNNKWKKKLDGGLKDKAGDLLTMKDVVNQPKWDESTIASRAEWLAGKANEVWVNVISSGEAEEEAIETARNTLDRTQYSLDNGATYTSKSTFVVSAVKAYAAKHNSTIEELREAFPAKILKNFKRIGFICTREEIANKALSNGRVPTMDEKQKWYHCNDDDAWAKDSQGIDYIVSTEITKYSAQSVRDIMEADGFTVKTK
;
A
#
# COMPACT_ATOMS: atom_id res chain seq x y z
N MET A 1 1.02 8.08 21.96
CA MET A 1 0.41 7.19 20.94
C MET A 1 -1.11 7.32 20.89
N ILE A 2 -1.87 6.95 21.92
CA ILE A 2 -3.34 6.80 21.91
C ILE A 2 -4.07 8.06 21.43
N CYS A 3 -3.75 9.23 21.98
CA CYS A 3 -4.38 10.50 21.57
C CYS A 3 -4.01 10.90 20.14
N THR A 4 -2.74 10.76 19.77
CA THR A 4 -2.22 11.14 18.45
C THR A 4 -2.77 10.27 17.32
N LEU A 5 -3.00 8.99 17.59
CA LEU A 5 -3.57 8.04 16.62
C LEU A 5 -5.09 7.94 16.69
N ASP A 6 -5.73 8.73 17.56
CA ASP A 6 -7.18 8.74 17.73
C ASP A 6 -7.76 7.37 18.14
N VAL A 7 -7.15 6.73 19.15
CA VAL A 7 -7.51 5.41 19.64
C VAL A 7 -7.83 5.44 21.15
N LEU A 8 -8.52 6.47 21.59
CA LEU A 8 -8.91 6.64 23.00
C LEU A 8 -9.81 5.47 23.51
N THR A 9 -10.49 4.79 22.62
CA THR A 9 -11.29 3.59 22.91
C THR A 9 -10.48 2.43 23.49
N ALA A 10 -9.15 2.42 23.33
CA ALA A 10 -8.27 1.43 23.97
C ALA A 10 -8.05 1.70 25.47
N THR A 11 -8.32 2.92 25.96
CA THR A 11 -8.03 3.33 27.35
C THR A 11 -8.64 2.41 28.41
N PRO A 12 -9.91 1.96 28.32
CA PRO A 12 -10.49 1.03 29.30
C PRO A 12 -9.68 -0.28 29.42
N TYR A 13 -9.29 -0.87 28.30
CA TYR A 13 -8.53 -2.11 28.28
C TYR A 13 -7.11 -1.92 28.88
N LEU A 14 -6.44 -0.84 28.53
CA LEU A 14 -5.13 -0.53 29.10
C LEU A 14 -5.21 -0.32 30.62
N HIS A 15 -6.25 0.35 31.10
CA HIS A 15 -6.46 0.56 32.52
C HIS A 15 -6.79 -0.76 33.25
N ASP A 16 -7.61 -1.62 32.65
CA ASP A 16 -7.96 -2.92 33.21
C ASP A 16 -6.72 -3.84 33.29
N THR A 17 -5.89 -3.86 32.24
CA THR A 17 -4.60 -4.56 32.22
C THR A 17 -3.69 -4.10 33.37
N LEU A 18 -3.50 -2.77 33.52
CA LEU A 18 -2.67 -2.20 34.58
C LEU A 18 -3.17 -2.52 35.98
N LYS A 19 -4.48 -2.62 36.16
CA LYS A 19 -5.10 -2.91 37.45
C LYS A 19 -5.07 -4.39 37.82
N THR A 20 -5.21 -5.26 36.81
CA THR A 20 -5.43 -6.70 37.03
C THR A 20 -4.12 -7.49 36.98
N ILE A 21 -3.18 -7.10 36.15
CA ILE A 21 -1.91 -7.80 35.99
C ILE A 21 -0.84 -7.16 36.87
N ALA A 22 -0.30 -7.89 37.78
CA ALA A 22 0.76 -7.40 38.69
C ALA A 22 2.17 -7.51 38.06
N ASP A 23 2.36 -8.42 37.09
CA ASP A 23 3.63 -8.61 36.39
C ASP A 23 3.83 -7.52 35.34
N THR A 24 4.78 -6.64 35.58
CA THR A 24 5.10 -5.54 34.66
C THR A 24 5.68 -6.04 33.33
N ALA A 25 6.40 -7.15 33.31
CA ALA A 25 6.93 -7.73 32.08
C ALA A 25 5.80 -8.25 31.18
N GLU A 26 4.75 -8.81 31.77
CA GLU A 26 3.56 -9.23 31.04
C GLU A 26 2.76 -8.02 30.52
N GLN A 27 2.61 -6.96 31.35
CA GLN A 27 2.01 -5.69 30.89
C GLN A 27 2.75 -5.13 29.68
N ASP A 28 4.08 -5.09 29.71
CA ASP A 28 4.91 -4.56 28.63
C ASP A 28 4.74 -5.35 27.32
N LYS A 29 4.65 -6.69 27.40
CA LYS A 29 4.37 -7.51 26.21
C LYS A 29 2.99 -7.21 25.61
N ILE A 30 1.95 -7.11 26.45
CA ILE A 30 0.59 -6.79 26.01
C ILE A 30 0.57 -5.40 25.34
N PHE A 31 1.19 -4.40 25.96
CA PHE A 31 1.21 -3.04 25.43
C PHE A 31 2.02 -2.93 24.13
N THR A 32 3.14 -3.66 24.03
CA THR A 32 3.94 -3.74 22.82
C THR A 32 3.14 -4.37 21.64
N LEU A 33 2.42 -5.45 21.92
CA LEU A 33 1.56 -6.08 20.92
C LEU A 33 0.41 -5.17 20.49
N LEU A 34 -0.22 -4.48 21.42
CA LEU A 34 -1.28 -3.51 21.10
C LEU A 34 -0.74 -2.30 20.30
N GLU A 35 0.46 -1.82 20.64
CA GLU A 35 1.12 -0.77 19.88
C GLU A 35 1.34 -1.25 18.44
N SER A 36 1.91 -2.43 18.26
CA SER A 36 2.10 -3.03 16.95
C SER A 36 0.79 -3.15 16.18
N TYR A 37 -0.23 -3.73 16.78
CA TYR A 37 -1.55 -3.90 16.19
C TYR A 37 -2.17 -2.58 15.72
N ILE A 38 -2.18 -1.57 16.60
CA ILE A 38 -2.79 -0.27 16.31
C ILE A 38 -2.04 0.45 15.19
N ILE A 39 -0.69 0.50 15.26
CA ILE A 39 0.11 1.22 14.28
C ILE A 39 0.05 0.56 12.92
N ARG A 40 0.18 -0.76 12.85
CA ARG A 40 0.04 -1.52 11.60
C ARG A 40 -1.29 -1.23 10.93
N ARG A 41 -2.39 -1.21 11.68
CA ARG A 41 -3.72 -0.90 11.16
C ARG A 41 -3.86 0.54 10.68
N GLN A 42 -3.23 1.51 11.36
CA GLN A 42 -3.22 2.92 10.92
C GLN A 42 -2.43 3.08 9.60
N ILE A 43 -1.26 2.45 9.49
CA ILE A 43 -0.46 2.46 8.26
C ILE A 43 -1.26 1.89 7.08
N CYS A 44 -1.97 0.78 7.29
CA CYS A 44 -2.79 0.11 6.27
C CYS A 44 -4.18 0.73 6.06
N ASN A 45 -4.46 1.90 6.63
CA ASN A 45 -5.76 2.59 6.53
C ASN A 45 -6.97 1.69 6.91
N LYS A 46 -6.77 0.82 7.92
CA LYS A 46 -7.87 -0.05 8.40
C LYS A 46 -8.85 0.75 9.26
N VAL A 47 -10.13 0.40 9.14
CA VAL A 47 -11.22 1.07 9.87
C VAL A 47 -11.09 0.87 11.38
N ILE A 48 -11.31 1.92 12.16
CA ILE A 48 -11.29 1.90 13.63
C ILE A 48 -12.70 1.82 14.25
N LYS A 49 -13.75 1.76 13.42
CA LYS A 49 -15.15 1.77 13.86
C LYS A 49 -15.47 0.72 14.94
N ASN A 50 -14.86 -0.46 14.85
CA ASN A 50 -15.13 -1.59 15.75
C ASN A 50 -14.16 -1.65 16.94
N TYR A 51 -13.37 -0.61 17.18
CA TYR A 51 -12.42 -0.62 18.32
C TYR A 51 -13.11 -0.55 19.68
N SER A 52 -14.28 0.10 19.76
CA SER A 52 -15.06 0.06 21.00
C SER A 52 -15.40 -1.40 21.39
N ASP A 53 -16.01 -2.12 20.46
CA ASP A 53 -16.41 -3.51 20.66
C ASP A 53 -15.20 -4.42 20.91
N LEU A 54 -14.08 -4.17 20.21
CA LEU A 54 -12.84 -4.89 20.44
C LEU A 54 -12.36 -4.74 21.88
N PHE A 55 -12.17 -3.50 22.33
CA PHE A 55 -11.51 -3.26 23.60
C PHE A 55 -12.42 -3.51 24.81
N THR A 56 -13.74 -3.26 24.69
CA THR A 56 -14.66 -3.45 25.81
C THR A 56 -15.35 -4.81 25.80
N GLU A 57 -16.04 -5.16 24.73
CA GLU A 57 -16.84 -6.39 24.71
C GLU A 57 -15.97 -7.63 24.48
N SER A 58 -14.99 -7.54 23.59
CA SER A 58 -14.15 -8.70 23.31
C SER A 58 -13.02 -8.86 24.32
N LEU A 59 -12.12 -7.89 24.45
CA LEU A 59 -10.92 -8.09 25.27
C LEU A 59 -11.23 -8.06 26.77
N ILE A 60 -11.96 -7.06 27.26
CA ILE A 60 -12.35 -7.00 28.67
C ILE A 60 -13.42 -8.05 28.97
N GLY A 61 -14.49 -8.11 28.18
CA GLY A 61 -15.62 -9.00 28.43
C GLY A 61 -15.25 -10.48 28.41
N GLN A 62 -14.27 -10.87 27.61
CA GLN A 62 -13.76 -12.26 27.58
C GLN A 62 -12.52 -12.47 28.46
N GLN A 63 -12.11 -11.46 29.25
CA GLN A 63 -10.95 -11.50 30.13
C GLN A 63 -9.65 -11.88 29.44
N ILE A 64 -9.42 -11.33 28.24
CA ILE A 64 -8.19 -11.52 27.47
C ILE A 64 -7.12 -10.58 28.05
N LEU A 65 -6.51 -11.00 29.14
CA LEU A 65 -5.59 -10.20 29.96
C LEU A 65 -4.17 -10.80 30.03
N THR A 66 -3.83 -11.75 29.16
CA THR A 66 -2.46 -12.25 29.01
C THR A 66 -1.97 -12.05 27.60
N TYR A 67 -0.64 -11.97 27.43
CA TYR A 67 -0.02 -11.84 26.10
C TYR A 67 -0.44 -12.99 25.18
N ASP A 68 -0.34 -14.24 25.67
CA ASP A 68 -0.67 -15.42 24.86
C ASP A 68 -2.13 -15.45 24.42
N ALA A 69 -3.07 -15.11 25.34
CA ALA A 69 -4.49 -15.02 25.01
C ALA A 69 -4.78 -13.91 23.98
N LEU A 70 -4.07 -12.78 24.06
CA LEU A 70 -4.19 -11.70 23.08
C LEU A 70 -3.63 -12.10 21.70
N VAL A 71 -2.48 -12.80 21.67
CA VAL A 71 -1.92 -13.37 20.45
C VAL A 71 -2.92 -14.34 19.82
N GLU A 72 -3.47 -15.27 20.60
CA GLU A 72 -4.46 -16.25 20.13
C GLU A 72 -5.71 -15.54 19.58
N TYR A 73 -6.24 -14.56 20.31
CA TYR A 73 -7.40 -13.78 19.87
C TYR A 73 -7.17 -13.08 18.52
N LEU A 74 -6.02 -12.41 18.37
CA LEU A 74 -5.69 -11.71 17.13
C LEU A 74 -5.39 -12.68 15.98
N SER A 75 -4.74 -13.82 16.25
CA SER A 75 -4.42 -14.86 15.26
C SER A 75 -5.67 -15.53 14.68
N ASN A 76 -6.75 -15.57 15.44
CA ASN A 76 -8.02 -16.12 14.97
C ASN A 76 -8.79 -15.17 14.02
N LYS A 77 -8.33 -13.91 13.86
CA LYS A 77 -8.95 -12.95 12.93
C LYS A 77 -8.45 -13.17 11.51
N LYS A 78 -9.39 -13.48 10.62
CA LYS A 78 -9.08 -13.70 9.20
C LYS A 78 -8.78 -12.37 8.48
N PRO A 79 -7.97 -12.36 7.43
CA PRO A 79 -7.58 -11.14 6.69
C PRO A 79 -8.74 -10.30 6.16
N TYR A 80 -9.89 -10.92 5.88
CA TYR A 80 -11.12 -10.24 5.46
C TYR A 80 -11.96 -9.67 6.61
N GLU A 81 -11.65 -10.00 7.85
CA GLU A 81 -12.37 -9.47 9.02
C GLU A 81 -11.87 -8.06 9.36
N SER A 82 -12.80 -7.23 9.83
CA SER A 82 -12.52 -5.82 10.09
C SER A 82 -11.46 -5.56 11.17
N LEU A 83 -11.14 -6.57 11.99
CA LEU A 83 -10.22 -6.45 13.13
C LEU A 83 -8.94 -7.28 12.95
N HIS A 84 -8.65 -7.82 11.77
CA HIS A 84 -7.40 -8.56 11.58
C HIS A 84 -6.16 -7.67 11.77
N MET A 85 -5.05 -8.28 12.17
CA MET A 85 -3.75 -7.62 12.25
C MET A 85 -3.10 -7.64 10.86
N PRO A 86 -2.73 -6.48 10.27
CA PRO A 86 -2.16 -6.44 8.94
C PRO A 86 -0.83 -7.19 8.82
N TYR A 87 -0.64 -7.91 7.74
CA TYR A 87 0.59 -8.61 7.39
C TYR A 87 1.71 -7.65 6.96
N ASP A 88 2.94 -8.14 6.87
CA ASP A 88 4.11 -7.34 6.50
C ASP A 88 4.00 -6.75 5.09
N ALA A 89 3.48 -7.52 4.13
CA ALA A 89 3.21 -7.02 2.79
C ALA A 89 2.15 -5.89 2.75
N GLU A 90 1.15 -5.91 3.65
CA GLU A 90 0.18 -4.83 3.76
C GLU A 90 0.81 -3.54 4.32
N ILE A 91 1.82 -3.65 5.19
CA ILE A 91 2.61 -2.51 5.68
C ILE A 91 3.40 -1.88 4.54
N GLU A 92 4.03 -2.68 3.67
CA GLU A 92 4.71 -2.18 2.47
C GLU A 92 3.75 -1.40 1.56
N ASP A 93 2.59 -1.97 1.26
CA ASP A 93 1.53 -1.30 0.51
C ASP A 93 1.03 -0.01 1.22
N GLY A 94 0.95 -0.04 2.54
CA GLY A 94 0.52 1.09 3.37
C GLY A 94 1.50 2.28 3.31
N PHE A 95 2.80 2.03 3.43
CA PHE A 95 3.82 3.09 3.31
C PHE A 95 3.90 3.69 1.92
N ALA A 96 3.70 2.88 0.89
CA ALA A 96 3.78 3.30 -0.50
C ALA A 96 2.49 3.94 -1.03
N GLY A 97 1.32 3.55 -0.50
CA GLY A 97 0.03 3.86 -1.11
C GLY A 97 -1.01 4.56 -0.23
N ASN A 98 -0.87 4.54 1.11
CA ASN A 98 -1.84 5.20 1.97
C ASN A 98 -1.66 6.73 1.96
N SER A 99 -2.50 7.41 1.20
CA SER A 99 -2.57 8.88 1.11
C SER A 99 -3.64 9.52 2.01
N ASN A 100 -4.30 8.72 2.88
CA ASN A 100 -5.41 9.18 3.72
C ASN A 100 -5.01 9.48 5.18
N LEU A 101 -3.72 9.35 5.51
CA LEU A 101 -3.24 9.69 6.85
C LEU A 101 -3.33 11.19 7.08
N THR A 102 -3.94 11.59 8.20
CA THR A 102 -3.85 12.99 8.65
C THR A 102 -2.40 13.32 9.02
N ALA A 103 -2.04 14.60 8.91
CA ALA A 103 -0.70 15.08 9.27
C ALA A 103 -0.30 14.69 10.71
N GLU A 104 -1.26 14.71 11.64
CA GLU A 104 -1.05 14.32 13.04
C GLU A 104 -0.71 12.83 13.17
N LYS A 105 -1.45 11.94 12.48
CA LYS A 105 -1.21 10.50 12.50
C LYS A 105 0.10 10.15 11.82
N ALA A 106 0.38 10.72 10.65
CA ALA A 106 1.64 10.52 9.94
C ALA A 106 2.85 10.95 10.79
N ARG A 107 2.77 12.14 11.42
CA ARG A 107 3.78 12.62 12.35
C ARG A 107 3.96 11.67 13.53
N GLY A 108 2.85 11.16 14.09
CA GLY A 108 2.88 10.20 15.19
C GLY A 108 3.57 8.91 14.84
N ILE A 109 3.21 8.30 13.71
CA ILE A 109 3.82 7.05 13.20
C ILE A 109 5.32 7.23 12.99
N LEU A 110 5.74 8.29 12.29
CA LEU A 110 7.15 8.54 12.01
C LEU A 110 7.95 8.86 13.27
N TYR A 111 7.37 9.55 14.24
CA TYR A 111 8.03 9.82 15.53
C TYR A 111 8.22 8.53 16.35
N LEU A 112 7.21 7.69 16.41
CA LEU A 112 7.28 6.41 17.13
C LEU A 112 8.29 5.48 16.45
N LEU A 113 8.29 5.42 15.11
CA LEU A 113 9.28 4.64 14.35
C LEU A 113 10.71 5.13 14.66
N GLU A 114 10.96 6.43 14.59
CA GLU A 114 12.26 7.01 14.93
C GLU A 114 12.67 6.66 16.37
N SER A 115 11.74 6.75 17.32
CA SER A 115 11.99 6.41 18.73
C SER A 115 12.39 4.94 18.90
N LYS A 116 11.65 4.03 18.27
CA LYS A 116 11.94 2.57 18.31
C LYS A 116 13.28 2.23 17.63
N LEU A 117 13.55 2.82 16.48
CA LEU A 117 14.83 2.62 15.80
C LEU A 117 16.03 3.07 16.65
N ARG A 118 15.88 4.19 17.36
CA ARG A 118 16.93 4.66 18.29
C ARG A 118 17.13 3.71 19.47
N GLU A 119 16.05 3.17 20.01
CA GLU A 119 16.09 2.18 21.08
C GLU A 119 16.84 0.93 20.62
N VAL A 120 16.48 0.37 19.47
CA VAL A 120 17.15 -0.81 18.88
C VAL A 120 18.63 -0.53 18.55
N ALA A 121 18.93 0.66 18.03
CA ALA A 121 20.30 1.04 17.71
C ALA A 121 21.16 1.41 18.93
N GLY A 122 20.60 1.44 20.13
CA GLY A 122 21.31 1.90 21.34
C GLY A 122 21.81 3.35 21.25
N SER A 123 21.04 4.21 20.57
CA SER A 123 21.44 5.59 20.31
C SER A 123 21.58 6.38 21.62
N GLN A 124 22.72 7.06 21.78
CA GLN A 124 22.97 7.93 22.93
C GLN A 124 22.34 9.33 22.78
N THR A 125 21.91 9.69 21.56
CA THR A 125 21.27 10.98 21.32
C THR A 125 19.79 10.90 21.68
N VAL A 126 19.33 11.84 22.51
CA VAL A 126 17.93 11.91 22.95
C VAL A 126 17.07 12.53 21.87
N LEU A 127 15.98 11.84 21.50
CA LEU A 127 14.95 12.41 20.65
C LEU A 127 14.22 13.53 21.41
N HIS A 128 14.05 14.69 20.77
CA HIS A 128 13.27 15.75 21.38
C HIS A 128 11.81 15.33 21.65
N PRO A 129 11.12 15.96 22.59
CA PRO A 129 9.70 15.69 22.80
C PRO A 129 8.88 15.85 21.50
N PHE A 130 7.85 15.03 21.33
CA PHE A 130 6.98 15.00 20.15
C PHE A 130 6.51 16.39 19.69
N THR A 131 6.19 17.27 20.65
CA THR A 131 5.74 18.65 20.40
C THR A 131 6.76 19.54 19.70
N LYS A 132 8.04 19.14 19.65
CA LYS A 132 9.09 19.92 18.95
C LYS A 132 9.20 19.58 17.47
N TYR A 133 8.55 18.49 17.04
CA TYR A 133 8.57 18.06 15.64
C TYR A 133 7.29 18.47 14.93
N THR A 134 7.42 18.75 13.65
CA THR A 134 6.33 18.96 12.70
C THR A 134 6.49 17.98 11.54
N LEU A 135 5.39 17.76 10.81
CA LEU A 135 5.44 16.98 9.59
C LEU A 135 5.94 17.85 8.44
N GLU A 136 6.89 17.36 7.66
CA GLU A 136 7.39 17.96 6.43
C GLU A 136 7.12 17.02 5.25
N HIS A 137 6.65 17.58 4.13
CA HIS A 137 6.64 16.89 2.85
C HIS A 137 7.95 17.19 2.11
N LEU A 138 8.79 16.16 1.93
CA LEU A 138 10.10 16.31 1.29
C LEU A 138 9.97 16.82 -0.15
N MET A 139 9.10 16.23 -0.97
CA MET A 139 8.51 16.87 -2.14
C MET A 139 7.25 17.61 -1.66
N PRO A 140 7.19 18.94 -1.79
CA PRO A 140 6.11 19.72 -1.21
C PRO A 140 4.76 19.46 -1.90
N GLN A 141 3.66 19.68 -1.20
CA GLN A 141 2.31 19.58 -1.78
C GLN A 141 2.07 20.57 -2.91
N LYS A 142 2.68 21.78 -2.81
CA LYS A 142 2.71 22.78 -3.89
C LYS A 142 4.04 22.67 -4.63
N TRP A 143 4.15 21.67 -5.45
CA TRP A 143 5.41 21.31 -6.14
C TRP A 143 5.55 21.97 -7.51
N GLU A 144 4.46 22.39 -8.12
CA GLU A 144 4.39 22.75 -9.54
C GLU A 144 5.40 23.85 -9.92
N ASP A 145 5.63 24.82 -9.05
CA ASP A 145 6.54 25.94 -9.31
C ASP A 145 8.02 25.58 -9.24
N ASN A 146 8.36 24.48 -8.55
CA ASN A 146 9.75 24.18 -8.18
C ASN A 146 10.22 22.78 -8.54
N TRP A 147 9.32 21.93 -9.04
CA TRP A 147 9.61 20.52 -9.32
C TRP A 147 9.16 20.17 -10.73
N GLU A 148 10.14 19.94 -11.59
CA GLU A 148 9.92 19.74 -13.01
C GLU A 148 9.14 18.44 -13.28
N ILE A 149 8.39 18.45 -14.37
CA ILE A 149 7.78 17.25 -14.98
C ILE A 149 8.57 16.94 -16.25
N PRO A 150 8.59 15.68 -16.72
CA PRO A 150 9.20 15.34 -18.00
C PRO A 150 8.57 16.19 -19.12
N SER A 151 9.43 16.72 -20.01
CA SER A 151 9.01 17.65 -21.07
C SER A 151 8.49 16.98 -22.33
N ASP A 152 8.59 15.66 -22.40
CA ASP A 152 8.23 14.81 -23.54
C ASP A 152 6.85 14.14 -23.40
N LEU A 153 6.10 14.51 -22.38
CA LEU A 153 4.75 13.99 -22.13
C LEU A 153 3.70 14.71 -22.98
N ASN A 154 2.75 13.97 -23.53
CA ASN A 154 1.53 14.56 -24.09
C ASN A 154 0.56 14.99 -22.97
N GLU A 155 -0.52 15.70 -23.28
CA GLU A 155 -1.47 16.26 -22.30
C GLU A 155 -2.08 15.19 -21.35
N VAL A 156 -2.36 14.00 -21.86
CA VAL A 156 -2.93 12.90 -21.06
C VAL A 156 -1.89 12.32 -20.12
N GLU A 157 -0.69 12.08 -20.63
CA GLU A 157 0.45 11.59 -19.84
C GLU A 157 0.85 12.59 -18.75
N GLU A 158 0.85 13.88 -19.07
CA GLU A 158 1.11 14.95 -18.11
C GLU A 158 0.08 14.98 -17.00
N PHE A 159 -1.21 14.87 -17.33
CA PHE A 159 -2.29 14.80 -16.36
C PHE A 159 -2.15 13.57 -15.44
N GLU A 160 -1.83 12.41 -16.01
CA GLU A 160 -1.61 11.18 -15.24
C GLU A 160 -0.38 11.27 -14.36
N PHE A 161 0.70 11.82 -14.86
CA PHE A 161 1.92 12.04 -14.09
C PHE A 161 1.66 12.95 -12.88
N LYS A 162 0.96 14.07 -13.07
CA LYS A 162 0.56 14.98 -12.00
C LYS A 162 -0.32 14.29 -10.94
N ASN A 163 -1.30 13.50 -11.39
CA ASN A 163 -2.17 12.75 -10.48
C ASN A 163 -1.40 11.70 -9.68
N ASN A 164 -0.49 10.97 -10.32
CA ASN A 164 0.35 10.00 -9.63
C ASN A 164 1.28 10.68 -8.62
N ARG A 165 1.95 11.77 -9.01
CA ARG A 165 2.79 12.57 -8.12
C ARG A 165 2.02 13.06 -6.89
N ASN A 166 0.82 13.60 -7.08
CA ASN A 166 -0.02 14.06 -5.98
C ASN A 166 -0.40 12.95 -4.99
N LYS A 167 -0.61 11.72 -5.46
CA LYS A 167 -0.83 10.56 -4.59
C LYS A 167 0.43 10.19 -3.82
N VAL A 168 1.56 10.10 -4.50
CA VAL A 168 2.85 9.70 -3.91
C VAL A 168 3.32 10.72 -2.87
N ILE A 169 3.14 12.03 -3.12
CA ILE A 169 3.46 13.10 -2.18
C ILE A 169 2.73 12.94 -0.83
N ALA A 170 1.51 12.42 -0.86
CA ALA A 170 0.68 12.23 0.33
C ALA A 170 0.96 10.93 1.10
N THR A 171 1.99 10.17 0.73
CA THR A 171 2.37 8.91 1.39
C THR A 171 3.48 9.09 2.43
N LEU A 172 3.60 8.15 3.36
CA LEU A 172 4.66 8.16 4.39
C LEU A 172 6.07 8.17 3.77
N GLY A 173 6.23 7.59 2.57
CA GLY A 173 7.50 7.62 1.83
C GLY A 173 8.03 9.04 1.58
N ASN A 174 7.14 10.02 1.40
CA ASN A 174 7.49 11.42 1.18
C ASN A 174 7.46 12.29 2.46
N MET A 175 7.02 11.75 3.59
CA MET A 175 6.85 12.51 4.82
C MET A 175 8.01 12.31 5.78
N ALA A 176 8.37 13.37 6.50
CA ALA A 176 9.42 13.35 7.52
C ALA A 176 9.01 14.15 8.74
N ILE A 177 9.57 13.78 9.91
CA ILE A 177 9.50 14.62 11.10
C ILE A 177 10.73 15.52 11.14
N ILE A 178 10.53 16.80 11.27
CA ILE A 178 11.62 17.78 11.45
C ILE A 178 11.21 18.83 12.49
N THR A 179 12.18 19.56 13.04
CA THR A 179 11.86 20.62 13.98
C THR A 179 11.16 21.80 13.28
N GLN A 180 10.28 22.49 13.98
CA GLN A 180 9.48 23.60 13.43
C GLN A 180 10.36 24.68 12.77
N GLY A 181 11.50 25.03 13.37
CA GLY A 181 12.41 26.03 12.80
C GLY A 181 13.06 25.60 11.50
N LEU A 182 13.26 24.30 11.29
CA LEU A 182 13.76 23.75 10.05
C LEU A 182 12.66 23.69 8.97
N ASN A 183 11.45 23.30 9.34
CA ASN A 183 10.30 23.24 8.44
C ASN A 183 10.02 24.61 7.78
N SER A 184 10.01 25.68 8.57
CA SER A 184 9.82 27.03 8.04
C SER A 184 10.87 27.44 7.00
N LYS A 185 12.07 26.89 7.04
CA LYS A 185 13.14 27.14 6.05
C LYS A 185 13.07 26.25 4.83
N ALA A 186 12.64 24.99 5.01
CA ALA A 186 12.49 24.03 3.92
C ALA A 186 11.41 24.44 2.93
N SER A 187 10.22 24.80 3.41
CA SER A 187 9.09 25.31 2.60
C SER A 187 8.91 24.57 1.26
N ASN A 188 8.34 25.19 0.24
CA ASN A 188 8.12 24.60 -1.09
C ASN A 188 9.38 24.64 -2.02
N ASN A 189 10.56 24.80 -1.45
CA ASN A 189 11.80 24.94 -2.22
C ASN A 189 12.17 23.68 -2.99
N LYS A 190 12.98 23.84 -4.07
CA LYS A 190 13.65 22.74 -4.78
C LYS A 190 14.51 21.90 -3.84
N TRP A 191 14.68 20.63 -4.15
CA TRP A 191 15.38 19.67 -3.30
C TRP A 191 16.75 20.16 -2.80
N LYS A 192 17.61 20.61 -3.72
CA LYS A 192 18.94 21.15 -3.37
C LYS A 192 18.85 22.29 -2.34
N LYS A 193 17.89 23.21 -2.54
CA LYS A 193 17.71 24.35 -1.61
C LYS A 193 17.16 23.92 -0.25
N LYS A 194 16.38 22.84 -0.17
CA LYS A 194 15.96 22.23 1.11
C LYS A 194 17.18 21.65 1.84
N LEU A 195 18.05 20.92 1.14
CA LEU A 195 19.28 20.36 1.71
C LEU A 195 20.20 21.48 2.25
N ASP A 196 20.52 22.46 1.42
CA ASP A 196 21.40 23.58 1.75
C ASP A 196 20.78 24.51 2.81
N GLY A 197 19.46 24.54 2.92
CA GLY A 197 18.68 25.29 3.95
C GLY A 197 18.74 24.69 5.34
N GLY A 198 19.48 23.62 5.52
CA GLY A 198 19.76 22.99 6.82
C GLY A 198 19.09 21.63 7.01
N LEU A 199 18.40 21.07 6.01
CA LEU A 199 17.84 19.73 6.13
C LEU A 199 18.96 18.71 6.36
N LYS A 200 20.09 18.86 5.65
CA LYS A 200 21.25 18.00 5.76
C LYS A 200 21.88 18.07 7.16
N ASP A 201 22.05 19.26 7.69
CA ASP A 201 22.76 19.47 8.95
C ASP A 201 21.91 19.17 10.20
N LYS A 202 20.59 19.37 10.12
CA LYS A 202 19.69 19.36 11.28
C LYS A 202 18.73 18.18 11.33
N ALA A 203 18.54 17.49 10.21
CA ALA A 203 17.72 16.28 10.16
C ALA A 203 18.56 15.02 9.94
N GLY A 204 19.83 15.14 9.62
CA GLY A 204 20.74 14.00 9.42
C GLY A 204 20.98 13.15 10.68
N ASP A 205 20.65 13.67 11.87
CA ASP A 205 20.69 12.91 13.12
C ASP A 205 19.52 11.94 13.28
N LEU A 206 18.43 12.15 12.52
CA LEU A 206 17.30 11.25 12.55
C LEU A 206 17.62 10.00 11.72
N LEU A 207 17.44 8.83 12.31
CA LEU A 207 17.68 7.56 11.64
C LEU A 207 16.77 7.40 10.40
N THR A 208 15.53 7.90 10.48
CA THR A 208 14.59 7.92 9.37
C THR A 208 14.95 8.92 8.25
N MET A 209 15.98 9.76 8.46
CA MET A 209 16.42 10.78 7.51
C MET A 209 17.86 10.58 7.01
N LYS A 210 18.61 9.69 7.63
CA LYS A 210 20.05 9.53 7.37
C LYS A 210 20.39 9.33 5.90
N ASP A 211 19.64 8.49 5.20
CA ASP A 211 19.86 8.22 3.77
C ASP A 211 19.18 9.26 2.88
N VAL A 212 18.09 9.88 3.36
CA VAL A 212 17.34 10.92 2.65
C VAL A 212 18.22 12.15 2.36
N VAL A 213 18.97 12.63 3.37
CA VAL A 213 19.79 13.85 3.24
C VAL A 213 21.00 13.66 2.32
N ASN A 214 21.30 12.43 1.94
CA ASN A 214 22.38 12.08 1.01
C ASN A 214 21.89 11.86 -0.43
N GLN A 215 20.56 11.91 -0.69
CA GLN A 215 20.02 11.74 -2.03
C GLN A 215 20.31 12.96 -2.91
N PRO A 216 20.90 12.77 -4.11
CA PRO A 216 21.20 13.88 -5.03
C PRO A 216 19.93 14.51 -5.63
N LYS A 217 18.87 13.73 -5.73
CA LYS A 217 17.55 14.15 -6.20
C LYS A 217 16.45 13.54 -5.33
N TRP A 218 15.28 14.14 -5.35
CA TRP A 218 14.11 13.63 -4.66
C TRP A 218 12.95 13.59 -5.67
N ASP A 219 12.53 12.40 -6.04
CA ASP A 219 11.50 12.14 -7.04
C ASP A 219 10.64 10.94 -6.61
N GLU A 220 9.68 10.55 -7.45
CA GLU A 220 8.77 9.44 -7.18
C GLU A 220 9.51 8.13 -6.91
N SER A 221 10.62 7.89 -7.59
CA SER A 221 11.45 6.70 -7.41
C SER A 221 12.14 6.68 -6.05
N THR A 222 12.72 7.82 -5.63
CA THR A 222 13.35 7.94 -4.31
C THR A 222 12.33 7.88 -3.18
N ILE A 223 11.12 8.41 -3.39
CA ILE A 223 10.00 8.29 -2.45
C ILE A 223 9.58 6.82 -2.29
N ALA A 224 9.46 6.08 -3.40
CA ALA A 224 9.11 4.66 -3.38
C ALA A 224 10.17 3.81 -2.65
N SER A 225 11.45 4.03 -2.95
CA SER A 225 12.55 3.31 -2.27
C SER A 225 12.59 3.61 -0.77
N ARG A 226 12.30 4.87 -0.38
CA ARG A 226 12.20 5.22 1.03
C ARG A 226 10.99 4.60 1.70
N ALA A 227 9.84 4.54 1.02
CA ALA A 227 8.65 3.87 1.55
C ALA A 227 8.92 2.40 1.84
N GLU A 228 9.60 1.70 0.94
CA GLU A 228 10.02 0.30 1.11
C GLU A 228 10.97 0.15 2.33
N TRP A 229 11.98 1.04 2.45
CA TRP A 229 12.90 1.02 3.58
C TRP A 229 12.18 1.27 4.92
N LEU A 230 11.29 2.28 4.98
CA LEU A 230 10.51 2.58 6.19
C LEU A 230 9.58 1.42 6.56
N ALA A 231 8.96 0.77 5.58
CA ALA A 231 8.12 -0.40 5.80
C ALA A 231 8.91 -1.58 6.37
N GLY A 232 10.11 -1.85 5.83
CA GLY A 232 11.01 -2.86 6.39
C GLY A 232 11.37 -2.56 7.84
N LYS A 233 11.69 -1.30 8.16
CA LYS A 233 11.96 -0.89 9.54
C LYS A 233 10.73 -0.95 10.45
N ALA A 234 9.56 -0.64 9.94
CA ALA A 234 8.31 -0.79 10.67
C ALA A 234 8.01 -2.26 10.99
N ASN A 235 8.25 -3.17 10.06
CA ASN A 235 8.09 -4.61 10.26
C ASN A 235 9.08 -5.18 11.31
N GLU A 236 10.32 -4.61 11.38
CA GLU A 236 11.30 -4.99 12.40
C GLU A 236 10.88 -4.60 13.82
N VAL A 237 10.25 -3.43 14.01
CA VAL A 237 9.94 -2.88 15.34
C VAL A 237 8.49 -3.13 15.78
N TRP A 238 7.56 -3.21 14.86
CA TRP A 238 6.15 -3.56 15.10
C TRP A 238 5.85 -4.92 14.50
N VAL A 239 6.38 -5.95 15.14
CA VAL A 239 6.34 -7.33 14.64
C VAL A 239 4.90 -7.81 14.51
N ASN A 240 4.61 -8.50 13.41
CA ASN A 240 3.39 -9.27 13.26
C ASN A 240 3.57 -10.64 13.94
N VAL A 241 2.91 -10.85 15.08
CA VAL A 241 2.97 -12.11 15.83
C VAL A 241 2.14 -13.24 15.21
N ILE A 242 1.35 -12.91 14.18
CA ILE A 242 0.41 -13.84 13.53
C ILE A 242 1.02 -14.45 12.27
N SER A 243 2.07 -13.81 11.74
CA SER A 243 2.67 -14.18 10.45
C SER A 243 3.41 -15.50 10.55
N SER A 244 3.08 -16.41 9.67
CA SER A 244 3.82 -17.65 9.43
C SER A 244 3.95 -17.90 7.91
N GLY A 245 4.86 -17.18 7.26
CA GLY A 245 5.38 -17.51 5.93
C GLY A 245 4.32 -17.76 4.84
N GLU A 246 4.32 -18.94 4.23
CA GLU A 246 3.45 -19.31 3.09
C GLU A 246 1.94 -19.12 3.33
N ALA A 247 1.47 -19.25 4.58
CA ALA A 247 0.08 -19.00 4.93
C ALA A 247 -0.33 -17.52 4.82
N GLU A 248 0.64 -16.59 4.88
CA GLU A 248 0.39 -15.15 4.76
C GLU A 248 0.04 -14.76 3.32
N GLU A 249 0.78 -15.24 2.34
CA GLU A 249 0.50 -14.93 0.92
C GLU A 249 -0.86 -15.51 0.49
N GLU A 250 -1.15 -16.74 0.87
CA GLU A 250 -2.42 -17.39 0.56
C GLU A 250 -3.60 -16.70 1.28
N ALA A 251 -3.41 -16.26 2.51
CA ALA A 251 -4.43 -15.55 3.27
C ALA A 251 -4.70 -14.14 2.74
N ILE A 252 -3.66 -13.39 2.34
CA ILE A 252 -3.79 -12.07 1.71
C ILE A 252 -4.51 -12.21 0.37
N GLU A 253 -4.15 -13.20 -0.44
CA GLU A 253 -4.80 -13.44 -1.72
C GLU A 253 -6.26 -13.86 -1.55
N THR A 254 -6.55 -14.74 -0.61
CA THR A 254 -7.91 -15.14 -0.25
C THR A 254 -8.73 -13.95 0.25
N ALA A 255 -8.16 -13.07 1.07
CA ALA A 255 -8.82 -11.87 1.56
C ALA A 255 -9.10 -10.86 0.44
N ARG A 256 -8.15 -10.64 -0.46
CA ARG A 256 -8.34 -9.79 -1.65
C ARG A 256 -9.48 -10.33 -2.53
N ASN A 257 -9.61 -11.64 -2.64
CA ASN A 257 -10.64 -12.30 -3.45
C ASN A 257 -12.01 -12.40 -2.76
N THR A 258 -12.05 -12.53 -1.42
CA THR A 258 -13.31 -12.70 -0.66
C THR A 258 -14.02 -11.38 -0.35
N LEU A 259 -13.29 -10.26 -0.28
CA LEU A 259 -13.87 -8.94 0.00
C LEU A 259 -14.66 -8.34 -1.18
N ASP A 260 -14.36 -8.79 -2.40
CA ASP A 260 -15.08 -8.36 -3.60
C ASP A 260 -15.81 -9.53 -4.25
N ARG A 261 -17.05 -9.74 -3.81
CA ARG A 261 -17.95 -10.76 -4.37
C ARG A 261 -18.72 -10.28 -5.58
N THR A 262 -18.42 -9.09 -6.09
CA THR A 262 -19.08 -8.56 -7.29
C THR A 262 -18.86 -9.52 -8.45
N GLN A 263 -19.94 -9.98 -9.02
CA GLN A 263 -19.96 -10.77 -10.25
C GLN A 263 -20.41 -9.90 -11.41
N TYR A 264 -19.92 -10.18 -12.58
CA TYR A 264 -20.13 -9.41 -13.80
C TYR A 264 -20.73 -10.28 -14.90
N SER A 265 -21.56 -9.67 -15.73
CA SER A 265 -22.17 -10.31 -16.89
C SER A 265 -22.00 -9.44 -18.13
N LEU A 266 -21.62 -10.06 -19.26
CA LEU A 266 -21.57 -9.45 -20.59
C LEU A 266 -22.75 -9.87 -21.48
N ASP A 267 -23.56 -10.80 -21.03
CA ASP A 267 -24.70 -11.40 -21.78
C ASP A 267 -26.04 -10.97 -21.20
N ASN A 268 -26.14 -9.71 -20.78
CA ASN A 268 -27.35 -9.09 -20.25
C ASN A 268 -27.90 -9.75 -18.97
N GLY A 269 -27.06 -10.42 -18.19
CA GLY A 269 -27.40 -11.05 -16.92
C GLY A 269 -27.76 -12.53 -17.02
N ALA A 270 -27.56 -13.17 -18.19
CA ALA A 270 -27.76 -14.59 -18.35
C ALA A 270 -26.73 -15.42 -17.58
N THR A 271 -25.46 -15.02 -17.67
CA THR A 271 -24.35 -15.63 -16.93
C THR A 271 -23.57 -14.60 -16.13
N TYR A 272 -23.26 -14.91 -14.87
CA TYR A 272 -22.43 -14.07 -14.02
C TYR A 272 -21.11 -14.76 -13.72
N THR A 273 -20.00 -14.04 -13.90
CA THR A 273 -18.64 -14.56 -13.74
C THR A 273 -17.84 -13.74 -12.72
N SER A 274 -16.74 -14.29 -12.25
CA SER A 274 -15.79 -13.57 -11.39
C SER A 274 -15.20 -12.36 -12.13
N LYS A 275 -14.68 -11.40 -11.39
CA LYS A 275 -14.01 -10.22 -11.95
C LYS A 275 -12.87 -10.56 -12.92
N SER A 276 -12.07 -11.59 -12.63
CA SER A 276 -10.97 -12.01 -13.51
C SER A 276 -11.49 -12.61 -14.82
N THR A 277 -12.45 -13.50 -14.74
CA THR A 277 -13.11 -14.09 -15.91
C THR A 277 -13.82 -13.02 -16.73
N PHE A 278 -14.51 -12.09 -16.08
CA PHE A 278 -15.15 -10.95 -16.74
C PHE A 278 -14.14 -10.13 -17.54
N VAL A 279 -13.03 -9.73 -16.94
CA VAL A 279 -12.03 -8.87 -17.59
C VAL A 279 -11.41 -9.57 -18.81
N VAL A 280 -11.04 -10.83 -18.69
CA VAL A 280 -10.53 -11.62 -19.84
C VAL A 280 -11.57 -11.71 -20.95
N SER A 281 -12.82 -12.02 -20.60
CA SER A 281 -13.94 -12.11 -21.57
C SER A 281 -14.26 -10.77 -22.22
N ALA A 282 -14.19 -9.67 -21.46
CA ALA A 282 -14.42 -8.31 -21.95
C ALA A 282 -13.39 -7.91 -23.00
N VAL A 283 -12.11 -8.11 -22.72
CA VAL A 283 -11.03 -7.80 -23.69
C VAL A 283 -11.17 -8.65 -24.94
N LYS A 284 -11.48 -9.96 -24.81
CA LYS A 284 -11.69 -10.84 -25.96
C LYS A 284 -12.95 -10.41 -26.77
N ALA A 285 -14.02 -10.01 -26.11
CA ALA A 285 -15.25 -9.52 -26.78
C ALA A 285 -15.02 -8.20 -27.52
N TYR A 286 -14.26 -7.28 -26.92
CA TYR A 286 -13.86 -6.02 -27.56
C TYR A 286 -12.99 -6.29 -28.79
N ALA A 287 -11.97 -7.15 -28.67
CA ALA A 287 -11.10 -7.55 -29.77
C ALA A 287 -11.90 -8.13 -30.95
N ALA A 288 -12.87 -8.98 -30.67
CA ALA A 288 -13.73 -9.59 -31.70
C ALA A 288 -14.65 -8.57 -32.38
N LYS A 289 -15.22 -7.61 -31.62
CA LYS A 289 -16.12 -6.57 -32.14
C LYS A 289 -15.39 -5.62 -33.11
N HIS A 290 -14.17 -5.22 -32.74
CA HIS A 290 -13.40 -4.22 -33.49
C HIS A 290 -12.36 -4.83 -34.45
N ASN A 291 -12.20 -6.16 -34.43
CA ASN A 291 -11.12 -6.84 -35.16
C ASN A 291 -9.75 -6.22 -34.89
N SER A 292 -9.46 -6.01 -33.58
CA SER A 292 -8.34 -5.20 -33.12
C SER A 292 -7.00 -5.93 -33.17
N THR A 293 -5.94 -5.17 -33.41
CA THR A 293 -4.54 -5.55 -33.16
C THR A 293 -4.22 -5.46 -31.67
N ILE A 294 -3.09 -6.02 -31.24
CA ILE A 294 -2.62 -5.92 -29.84
C ILE A 294 -2.37 -4.46 -29.43
N GLU A 295 -1.84 -3.64 -30.33
CA GLU A 295 -1.59 -2.23 -30.11
C GLU A 295 -2.89 -1.47 -29.84
N GLU A 296 -3.91 -1.67 -30.65
CA GLU A 296 -5.25 -1.08 -30.45
C GLU A 296 -5.90 -1.58 -29.16
N LEU A 297 -5.71 -2.85 -28.80
CA LEU A 297 -6.19 -3.37 -27.52
C LEU A 297 -5.48 -2.72 -26.31
N ARG A 298 -4.17 -2.42 -26.44
CA ARG A 298 -3.41 -1.73 -25.39
C ARG A 298 -3.78 -0.26 -25.26
N GLU A 299 -4.18 0.37 -26.35
CA GLU A 299 -4.74 1.73 -26.31
C GLU A 299 -6.10 1.76 -25.63
N ALA A 300 -6.98 0.83 -25.98
CA ALA A 300 -8.31 0.72 -25.38
C ALA A 300 -8.24 0.28 -23.90
N PHE A 301 -7.34 -0.63 -23.58
CA PHE A 301 -7.12 -1.18 -22.24
C PHE A 301 -5.68 -0.95 -21.76
N PRO A 302 -5.32 0.28 -21.39
CA PRO A 302 -3.95 0.62 -21.03
C PRO A 302 -3.47 -0.10 -19.77
N ALA A 303 -2.16 -0.35 -19.68
CA ALA A 303 -1.53 -1.10 -18.58
C ALA A 303 -1.83 -0.54 -17.17
N LYS A 304 -2.18 0.74 -17.06
CA LYS A 304 -2.63 1.40 -15.82
C LYS A 304 -3.89 0.78 -15.19
N ILE A 305 -4.66 -0.01 -15.93
CA ILE A 305 -5.80 -0.79 -15.39
C ILE A 305 -5.32 -1.73 -14.27
N LEU A 306 -4.10 -2.24 -14.36
CA LEU A 306 -3.44 -2.94 -13.27
C LEU A 306 -2.79 -1.92 -12.33
N LYS A 307 -3.29 -1.77 -11.12
CA LYS A 307 -2.69 -0.89 -10.10
C LYS A 307 -1.26 -1.26 -9.70
N ASN A 308 -0.79 -2.46 -9.99
CA ASN A 308 0.52 -2.97 -9.60
C ASN A 308 1.49 -2.99 -10.79
N PHE A 309 2.39 -2.01 -10.84
CA PHE A 309 3.45 -1.89 -11.86
C PHE A 309 4.55 -2.97 -11.80
N LYS A 310 4.45 -3.94 -10.89
CA LYS A 310 5.45 -5.00 -10.71
C LYS A 310 5.33 -6.14 -11.73
N ARG A 311 4.47 -6.03 -12.76
CA ARG A 311 4.16 -7.09 -13.71
C ARG A 311 4.61 -6.76 -15.12
N ILE A 312 4.58 -7.79 -15.99
CA ILE A 312 4.99 -7.68 -17.39
C ILE A 312 4.11 -6.71 -18.16
N GLY A 313 2.77 -6.76 -17.96
CA GLY A 313 1.79 -5.90 -18.61
C GLY A 313 0.35 -6.38 -18.37
N PHE A 314 -0.65 -5.64 -18.84
CA PHE A 314 -2.05 -6.05 -18.78
C PHE A 314 -2.39 -7.03 -19.91
N ILE A 315 -1.97 -6.71 -21.14
CA ILE A 315 -2.11 -7.55 -22.34
C ILE A 315 -0.70 -7.84 -22.85
N CYS A 316 -0.31 -9.11 -22.92
CA CYS A 316 1.05 -9.53 -23.26
C CYS A 316 1.06 -10.54 -24.40
N THR A 317 2.11 -10.50 -25.25
CA THR A 317 2.38 -11.52 -26.25
C THR A 317 3.12 -12.71 -25.65
N ARG A 318 3.23 -13.83 -26.39
CA ARG A 318 4.04 -14.99 -25.97
C ARG A 318 5.51 -14.60 -25.76
N GLU A 319 6.05 -13.75 -26.63
CA GLU A 319 7.43 -13.28 -26.53
C GLU A 319 7.65 -12.43 -25.27
N GLU A 320 6.74 -11.54 -24.96
CA GLU A 320 6.81 -10.73 -23.71
C GLU A 320 6.71 -11.59 -22.47
N ILE A 321 5.79 -12.56 -22.43
CA ILE A 321 5.71 -13.52 -21.32
C ILE A 321 7.02 -14.30 -21.19
N ALA A 322 7.64 -14.68 -22.28
CA ALA A 322 8.91 -15.43 -22.23
C ALA A 322 10.07 -14.58 -21.68
N ASN A 323 10.24 -13.35 -22.17
CA ASN A 323 11.50 -12.62 -22.13
C ASN A 323 11.48 -11.30 -21.36
N LYS A 324 10.30 -10.69 -21.14
CA LYS A 324 10.22 -9.31 -20.60
C LYS A 324 10.56 -9.29 -19.11
N ALA A 325 11.49 -8.41 -18.74
CA ALA A 325 11.82 -8.12 -17.36
C ALA A 325 10.79 -7.16 -16.73
N LEU A 326 10.68 -7.23 -15.40
CA LEU A 326 9.94 -6.26 -14.58
C LEU A 326 10.66 -4.92 -14.55
N SER A 327 10.00 -3.88 -14.03
CA SER A 327 10.56 -2.54 -13.87
C SER A 327 11.86 -2.48 -13.05
N ASN A 328 12.10 -3.48 -12.18
CA ASN A 328 13.33 -3.65 -11.40
C ASN A 328 14.43 -4.45 -12.13
N GLY A 329 14.24 -4.78 -13.40
CA GLY A 329 15.20 -5.55 -14.22
C GLY A 329 15.18 -7.08 -14.01
N ARG A 330 14.38 -7.61 -13.08
CA ARG A 330 14.24 -9.05 -12.84
C ARG A 330 13.28 -9.68 -13.85
N VAL A 331 13.64 -10.84 -14.38
CA VAL A 331 12.71 -11.67 -15.18
C VAL A 331 11.88 -12.55 -14.22
N PRO A 332 10.54 -12.53 -14.29
CA PRO A 332 9.69 -13.36 -13.44
C PRO A 332 9.90 -14.85 -13.67
N THR A 333 9.68 -15.66 -12.64
CA THR A 333 9.69 -17.13 -12.75
C THR A 333 8.46 -17.61 -13.54
N MET A 334 8.48 -18.87 -14.00
CA MET A 334 7.32 -19.45 -14.70
C MET A 334 6.11 -19.58 -13.76
N ASP A 335 6.32 -19.87 -12.47
CA ASP A 335 5.24 -19.95 -11.48
C ASP A 335 4.56 -18.60 -11.28
N GLU A 336 5.33 -17.50 -11.19
CA GLU A 336 4.77 -16.14 -11.14
C GLU A 336 3.97 -15.80 -12.40
N LYS A 337 4.49 -16.13 -13.57
CA LYS A 337 3.80 -15.93 -14.86
C LYS A 337 2.52 -16.73 -14.94
N GLN A 338 2.54 -17.98 -14.50
CA GLN A 338 1.36 -18.85 -14.44
C GLN A 338 0.32 -18.29 -13.49
N LYS A 339 0.72 -17.81 -12.32
CA LYS A 339 -0.16 -17.17 -11.35
C LYS A 339 -0.85 -15.90 -11.92
N TRP A 340 -0.10 -15.10 -12.70
CA TRP A 340 -0.59 -13.81 -13.21
C TRP A 340 -1.42 -13.91 -14.48
N TYR A 341 -1.19 -14.94 -15.31
CA TYR A 341 -1.75 -15.03 -16.66
C TYR A 341 -2.36 -16.39 -17.00
N HIS A 342 -2.15 -17.43 -16.19
CA HIS A 342 -2.46 -18.81 -16.57
C HIS A 342 -1.82 -19.23 -17.92
N CYS A 343 -0.58 -18.80 -18.16
CA CYS A 343 0.07 -18.89 -19.47
C CYS A 343 0.38 -20.30 -19.95
N ASN A 344 0.24 -21.31 -19.09
CA ASN A 344 0.36 -22.74 -19.45
C ASN A 344 -0.96 -23.30 -20.02
N ASP A 345 -2.08 -22.59 -19.89
CA ASP A 345 -3.38 -23.02 -20.35
C ASP A 345 -3.63 -22.48 -21.77
N ASP A 346 -3.77 -23.35 -22.75
CA ASP A 346 -3.97 -22.93 -24.16
C ASP A 346 -5.22 -22.07 -24.34
N ASP A 347 -6.29 -22.31 -23.58
CA ASP A 347 -7.54 -21.55 -23.61
C ASP A 347 -7.40 -20.12 -23.06
N ALA A 348 -6.33 -19.83 -22.29
CA ALA A 348 -6.07 -18.49 -21.79
C ALA A 348 -5.63 -17.55 -22.92
N TRP A 349 -4.99 -18.10 -23.98
CA TRP A 349 -4.50 -17.34 -25.11
C TRP A 349 -5.62 -17.00 -26.10
N ALA A 350 -5.49 -15.85 -26.75
CA ALA A 350 -6.35 -15.41 -27.87
C ALA A 350 -5.48 -14.89 -29.00
N LYS A 351 -6.04 -14.76 -30.19
CA LYS A 351 -5.37 -14.17 -31.34
C LYS A 351 -5.96 -12.81 -31.67
N ASP A 352 -5.08 -11.87 -31.99
CA ASP A 352 -5.49 -10.60 -32.52
C ASP A 352 -5.86 -10.67 -34.02
N SER A 353 -6.21 -9.53 -34.63
CA SER A 353 -6.57 -9.46 -36.06
C SER A 353 -5.45 -9.84 -37.02
N GLN A 354 -4.20 -9.83 -36.56
CA GLN A 354 -3.01 -10.23 -37.34
C GLN A 354 -2.57 -11.67 -37.05
N GLY A 355 -3.30 -12.38 -36.16
CA GLY A 355 -2.98 -13.77 -35.78
C GLY A 355 -1.91 -13.88 -34.71
N ILE A 356 -1.54 -12.78 -34.06
CA ILE A 356 -0.56 -12.77 -32.97
C ILE A 356 -1.23 -13.24 -31.67
N ASP A 357 -0.61 -14.20 -30.97
CA ASP A 357 -1.11 -14.70 -29.70
C ASP A 357 -0.94 -13.64 -28.58
N TYR A 358 -2.01 -13.36 -27.86
CA TYR A 358 -1.98 -12.52 -26.69
C TYR A 358 -2.70 -13.16 -25.50
N ILE A 359 -2.34 -12.70 -24.30
CA ILE A 359 -2.94 -13.13 -23.04
C ILE A 359 -3.22 -11.91 -22.16
N VAL A 360 -4.28 -11.98 -21.37
CA VAL A 360 -4.71 -10.91 -20.45
C VAL A 360 -4.40 -11.32 -19.02
N SER A 361 -3.94 -10.39 -18.20
CA SER A 361 -3.69 -10.64 -16.78
C SER A 361 -4.98 -11.03 -16.06
N THR A 362 -4.90 -12.08 -15.23
CA THR A 362 -6.00 -12.60 -14.42
C THR A 362 -6.00 -12.08 -12.98
N GLU A 363 -4.92 -11.42 -12.56
CA GLU A 363 -4.86 -10.76 -11.26
C GLU A 363 -5.56 -9.40 -11.29
N ILE A 364 -6.86 -9.42 -11.08
CA ILE A 364 -7.75 -8.29 -11.26
C ILE A 364 -8.27 -7.77 -9.92
N THR A 365 -8.00 -6.51 -9.63
CA THR A 365 -8.60 -5.80 -8.49
C THR A 365 -10.02 -5.34 -8.82
N LYS A 366 -10.80 -4.95 -7.79
CA LYS A 366 -12.10 -4.30 -7.98
C LYS A 366 -11.99 -3.05 -8.88
N TYR A 367 -10.93 -2.28 -8.69
CA TYR A 367 -10.66 -1.09 -9.50
C TYR A 367 -10.39 -1.44 -10.97
N SER A 368 -9.60 -2.49 -11.22
CA SER A 368 -9.30 -2.95 -12.57
C SER A 368 -10.58 -3.43 -13.29
N ALA A 369 -11.41 -4.21 -12.60
CA ALA A 369 -12.69 -4.68 -13.14
C ALA A 369 -13.64 -3.51 -13.42
N GLN A 370 -13.71 -2.51 -12.54
CA GLN A 370 -14.53 -1.31 -12.77
C GLN A 370 -14.03 -0.50 -13.97
N SER A 371 -12.71 -0.31 -14.11
CA SER A 371 -12.13 0.40 -15.25
C SER A 371 -12.44 -0.31 -16.58
N VAL A 372 -12.34 -1.64 -16.60
CA VAL A 372 -12.73 -2.42 -17.80
C VAL A 372 -14.22 -2.31 -18.08
N ARG A 373 -15.07 -2.36 -17.05
CA ARG A 373 -16.51 -2.13 -17.17
C ARG A 373 -16.81 -0.78 -17.82
N ASP A 374 -16.20 0.29 -17.32
CA ASP A 374 -16.42 1.66 -17.82
C ASP A 374 -16.03 1.78 -19.31
N ILE A 375 -14.93 1.14 -19.73
CA ILE A 375 -14.50 1.06 -21.12
C ILE A 375 -15.53 0.30 -21.97
N MET A 376 -15.99 -0.85 -21.50
CA MET A 376 -16.96 -1.67 -22.23
C MET A 376 -18.31 -0.97 -22.38
N GLU A 377 -18.81 -0.30 -21.33
CA GLU A 377 -20.07 0.45 -21.37
C GLU A 377 -19.94 1.67 -22.30
N ALA A 378 -18.80 2.37 -22.29
CA ALA A 378 -18.52 3.47 -23.23
C ALA A 378 -18.51 3.00 -24.70
N ASP A 379 -18.08 1.76 -24.94
CA ASP A 379 -18.08 1.13 -26.28
C ASP A 379 -19.43 0.47 -26.64
N GLY A 380 -20.46 0.65 -25.82
CA GLY A 380 -21.81 0.19 -26.09
C GLY A 380 -22.10 -1.27 -25.71
N PHE A 381 -21.24 -1.91 -24.92
CA PHE A 381 -21.57 -3.19 -24.30
C PHE A 381 -22.46 -2.97 -23.07
N THR A 382 -23.35 -3.91 -22.82
CA THR A 382 -24.15 -3.93 -21.59
C THR A 382 -23.45 -4.78 -20.54
N VAL A 383 -23.00 -4.17 -19.43
CA VAL A 383 -22.39 -4.89 -18.32
C VAL A 383 -23.32 -4.84 -17.12
N LYS A 384 -23.74 -6.01 -16.63
CA LYS A 384 -24.51 -6.13 -15.39
C LYS A 384 -23.64 -6.65 -14.25
N THR A 385 -23.95 -6.21 -13.03
CA THR A 385 -23.31 -6.67 -11.79
C THR A 385 -24.33 -7.18 -10.79
N LYS A 386 -23.92 -8.10 -9.93
CA LYS A 386 -24.68 -8.55 -8.77
C LYS A 386 -23.80 -8.79 -7.56
#